data_02d7974afecdf1d2706c6f8d3936142d
#
_entry.id   02d7974afecdf1d2706c6f8d3936142d
#
_cell.length_a   1.000
_cell.length_b   1.000
_cell.length_c   1.000
_cell.angle_alpha   90.00
_cell.angle_beta   90.00
_cell.angle_gamma   90.00
#
_symmetry.space_group_name_H-M   'P 1'
#
loop_
_entity.id
_entity.type
_entity.pdbx_description
1 polymer ?
#
loop_
_entity_poly.entity_id
_entity_poly.type
_entity_poly.pdbx_seq_one_letter_code
_entity_poly.pdbx_strand_id
1 'polypeptide(L)'
;MTIPTLTTERLILRPLISEDAVQIQQRYPRWEIVRYMVASVPWPYPENGAENYVNNVALPDMAKGIAWFWTIRRREAPDELMGLICLYDVEDNNRGFWLAPEFHGQGYMREASIAATDYWFNTLNKPVLRAPKAAANSRSRRISDSSGMRLIRTEKKAYVSGLLDSELWEITRDEWNARQVS
;
A
#
# COMPACT_ATOMS: atom_id res chain seq x y z
N MET A 1 -0.39 10.73 -17.40
CA MET A 1 -0.41 11.68 -16.25
C MET A 1 0.78 11.38 -15.37
N THR A 2 1.59 12.38 -15.04
CA THR A 2 2.76 12.18 -14.17
C THR A 2 2.28 12.00 -12.72
N ILE A 3 2.74 10.95 -12.05
CA ILE A 3 2.43 10.70 -10.64
C ILE A 3 3.27 11.68 -9.81
N PRO A 4 2.67 12.50 -8.94
CA PRO A 4 3.42 13.48 -8.17
C PRO A 4 4.11 12.85 -6.97
N THR A 5 5.15 13.51 -6.47
CA THR A 5 5.66 13.26 -5.12
C THR A 5 4.67 13.82 -4.10
N LEU A 6 4.31 13.02 -3.10
CA LEU A 6 3.47 13.47 -1.99
C LEU A 6 4.36 13.69 -0.77
N THR A 7 4.22 14.85 -0.14
CA THR A 7 5.00 15.22 1.04
C THR A 7 4.08 15.37 2.24
N THR A 8 4.46 14.76 3.35
CA THR A 8 3.75 14.85 4.63
C THR A 8 4.66 15.50 5.68
N GLU A 9 4.23 15.51 6.93
CA GLU A 9 5.04 16.07 8.02
C GLU A 9 6.43 15.40 8.11
N ARG A 10 6.49 14.07 8.08
CA ARG A 10 7.73 13.30 8.24
C ARG A 10 8.19 12.57 6.99
N LEU A 11 7.33 12.42 5.97
CA LEU A 11 7.56 11.53 4.85
C LEU A 11 7.65 12.25 3.51
N ILE A 12 8.38 11.61 2.60
CA ILE A 12 8.32 11.82 1.16
C ILE A 12 7.85 10.52 0.53
N LEU A 13 6.72 10.56 -0.16
CA LEU A 13 6.23 9.48 -1.00
C LEU A 13 6.67 9.79 -2.42
N ARG A 14 7.76 9.15 -2.85
CA ARG A 14 8.34 9.37 -4.17
C ARG A 14 7.77 8.34 -5.16
N PRO A 15 7.31 8.74 -6.34
CA PRO A 15 6.87 7.78 -7.36
C PRO A 15 7.92 6.70 -7.60
N LEU A 16 7.46 5.44 -7.72
CA LEU A 16 8.32 4.29 -7.94
C LEU A 16 9.09 4.43 -9.26
N ILE A 17 10.36 4.11 -9.22
CA ILE A 17 11.25 4.02 -10.39
C ILE A 17 11.97 2.67 -10.42
N SER A 18 12.57 2.32 -11.56
CA SER A 18 13.24 1.01 -11.75
C SER A 18 14.36 0.78 -10.73
N GLU A 19 15.12 1.81 -10.42
CA GLU A 19 16.26 1.75 -9.48
C GLU A 19 15.84 1.39 -8.05
N ASP A 20 14.60 1.65 -7.68
CA ASP A 20 14.09 1.31 -6.35
C ASP A 20 14.02 -0.21 -6.11
N ALA A 21 14.03 -1.02 -7.17
CA ALA A 21 13.97 -2.48 -7.07
C ALA A 21 15.08 -3.05 -6.18
N VAL A 22 16.27 -2.45 -6.17
CA VAL A 22 17.41 -2.89 -5.35
C VAL A 22 17.04 -2.82 -3.85
N GLN A 23 16.55 -1.69 -3.38
CA GLN A 23 16.17 -1.55 -1.98
C GLN A 23 14.90 -2.35 -1.63
N ILE A 24 13.96 -2.49 -2.56
CA ILE A 24 12.79 -3.35 -2.38
C ILE A 24 13.24 -4.80 -2.17
N GLN A 25 14.17 -5.30 -2.99
CA GLN A 25 14.72 -6.65 -2.85
C GLN A 25 15.40 -6.88 -1.49
N GLN A 26 16.03 -5.86 -0.94
CA GLN A 26 16.69 -5.94 0.35
C GLN A 26 15.71 -5.96 1.54
N ARG A 27 14.54 -5.33 1.41
CA ARG A 27 13.64 -5.08 2.54
C ARG A 27 12.34 -5.89 2.51
N TYR A 28 11.80 -6.14 1.32
CA TYR A 28 10.51 -6.79 1.15
C TYR A 28 10.51 -8.28 1.49
N PRO A 29 11.53 -9.11 1.12
CA PRO A 29 11.48 -10.56 1.31
C PRO A 29 11.68 -10.96 2.78
N ARG A 30 10.69 -10.67 3.59
CA ARG A 30 10.64 -11.04 5.01
C ARG A 30 9.30 -11.66 5.34
N TRP A 31 9.31 -12.73 6.10
CA TRP A 31 8.08 -13.43 6.46
C TRP A 31 7.05 -12.54 7.11
N GLU A 32 7.47 -11.61 7.97
CA GLU A 32 6.60 -10.65 8.64
C GLU A 32 5.81 -9.77 7.66
N ILE A 33 6.34 -9.54 6.46
CA ILE A 33 5.69 -8.78 5.39
C ILE A 33 4.87 -9.72 4.51
N VAL A 34 5.52 -10.75 3.94
CA VAL A 34 4.93 -11.55 2.84
C VAL A 34 3.84 -12.50 3.30
N ARG A 35 3.82 -12.91 4.57
CA ARG A 35 2.81 -13.85 5.08
C ARG A 35 1.37 -13.40 4.85
N TYR A 36 1.13 -12.10 4.79
CA TYR A 36 -0.19 -11.51 4.55
C TYR A 36 -0.37 -10.96 3.14
N MET A 37 0.55 -11.23 2.24
CA MET A 37 0.41 -10.91 0.83
C MET A 37 -0.39 -11.99 0.11
N VAL A 38 -0.98 -11.62 -1.03
CA VAL A 38 -1.75 -12.56 -1.87
C VAL A 38 -0.89 -13.75 -2.28
N ALA A 39 -1.52 -14.93 -2.40
CA ALA A 39 -0.82 -16.19 -2.65
C ALA A 39 0.01 -16.22 -3.95
N SER A 40 -0.26 -15.32 -4.88
CA SER A 40 0.53 -15.18 -6.12
C SER A 40 1.94 -14.62 -5.90
N VAL A 41 2.24 -14.02 -4.75
CA VAL A 41 3.59 -13.60 -4.39
C VAL A 41 4.43 -14.88 -4.16
N PRO A 42 5.54 -15.06 -4.92
CA PRO A 42 6.36 -16.27 -4.76
C PRO A 42 7.07 -16.29 -3.41
N TRP A 43 7.09 -17.48 -2.80
CA TRP A 43 7.83 -17.69 -1.57
C TRP A 43 8.47 -19.10 -1.57
N PRO A 44 9.79 -19.26 -1.34
CA PRO A 44 10.78 -18.20 -1.09
C PRO A 44 10.84 -17.15 -2.21
N TYR A 45 11.08 -15.89 -1.81
CA TYR A 45 11.11 -14.78 -2.77
C TYR A 45 12.35 -14.89 -3.67
N PRO A 46 12.21 -14.84 -5.01
CA PRO A 46 13.34 -14.97 -5.92
C PRO A 46 14.31 -13.79 -5.80
N GLU A 47 15.60 -14.02 -6.10
CA GLU A 47 16.64 -12.98 -6.07
C GLU A 47 16.36 -11.79 -7.02
N ASN A 48 15.65 -12.04 -8.11
CA ASN A 48 15.22 -11.03 -9.08
C ASN A 48 13.75 -10.65 -8.94
N GLY A 49 13.09 -11.02 -7.84
CA GLY A 49 11.66 -10.84 -7.65
C GLY A 49 11.22 -9.38 -7.70
N ALA A 50 11.94 -8.50 -7.01
CA ALA A 50 11.64 -7.08 -7.01
C ALA A 50 11.87 -6.43 -8.38
N GLU A 51 12.97 -6.75 -9.04
CA GLU A 51 13.27 -6.26 -10.39
C GLU A 51 12.18 -6.67 -11.39
N ASN A 52 11.79 -7.94 -11.38
CA ASN A 52 10.72 -8.44 -12.23
C ASN A 52 9.38 -7.75 -11.95
N TYR A 53 9.00 -7.62 -10.69
CA TYR A 53 7.74 -6.98 -10.32
C TYR A 53 7.71 -5.51 -10.70
N VAL A 54 8.76 -4.76 -10.35
CA VAL A 54 8.85 -3.33 -10.65
C VAL A 54 8.79 -3.07 -12.15
N ASN A 55 9.63 -3.75 -12.93
CA ASN A 55 9.78 -3.44 -14.35
C ASN A 55 8.71 -4.07 -15.25
N ASN A 56 8.15 -5.22 -14.87
CA ASN A 56 7.19 -5.95 -15.70
C ASN A 56 5.74 -5.82 -15.25
N VAL A 57 5.48 -5.30 -14.06
CA VAL A 57 4.12 -5.13 -13.52
C VAL A 57 3.88 -3.69 -13.10
N ALA A 58 4.59 -3.20 -12.09
CA ALA A 58 4.27 -1.92 -11.46
C ALA A 58 4.45 -0.72 -12.42
N LEU A 59 5.61 -0.58 -13.04
CA LEU A 59 5.87 0.53 -13.97
C LEU A 59 4.99 0.50 -15.22
N PRO A 60 4.73 -0.66 -15.86
CA PRO A 60 3.76 -0.73 -16.94
C PRO A 60 2.33 -0.33 -16.54
N ASP A 61 1.87 -0.71 -15.35
CA ASP A 61 0.54 -0.35 -14.89
C ASP A 61 0.43 1.13 -14.50
N MET A 62 1.53 1.71 -13.97
CA MET A 62 1.64 3.15 -13.78
C MET A 62 1.57 3.91 -15.13
N ALA A 63 2.26 3.41 -16.14
CA ALA A 63 2.25 4.01 -17.48
C ALA A 63 0.86 3.96 -18.14
N LYS A 64 0.07 2.92 -17.88
CA LYS A 64 -1.32 2.80 -18.32
C LYS A 64 -2.30 3.66 -17.51
N GLY A 65 -1.89 4.21 -16.36
CA GLY A 65 -2.75 4.98 -15.48
C GLY A 65 -3.78 4.13 -14.71
N ILE A 66 -3.50 2.86 -14.47
CA ILE A 66 -4.36 1.94 -13.72
C ILE A 66 -3.81 1.59 -12.34
N ALA A 67 -2.58 2.03 -12.04
CA ALA A 67 -1.97 1.90 -10.73
C ALA A 67 -1.06 3.10 -10.42
N TRP A 68 -0.86 3.36 -9.16
CA TRP A 68 -0.02 4.45 -8.63
C TRP A 68 0.81 3.89 -7.49
N PHE A 69 2.14 3.95 -7.61
CA PHE A 69 3.07 3.40 -6.64
C PHE A 69 4.00 4.48 -6.11
N TRP A 70 4.14 4.55 -4.80
CA TRP A 70 5.11 5.42 -4.13
C TRP A 70 5.99 4.61 -3.19
N THR A 71 7.28 4.91 -3.22
CA THR A 71 8.20 4.49 -2.16
C THR A 71 8.04 5.42 -0.97
N ILE A 72 8.06 4.86 0.23
CA ILE A 72 7.91 5.61 1.48
C ILE A 72 9.31 5.89 2.03
N ARG A 73 9.61 7.17 2.26
CA ARG A 73 10.91 7.64 2.73
C ARG A 73 10.73 8.71 3.80
N ARG A 74 11.67 8.81 4.74
CA ARG A 74 11.69 9.92 5.69
C ARG A 74 12.25 11.17 5.01
N ARG A 75 11.72 12.32 5.35
CA ARG A 75 12.23 13.60 4.84
C ARG A 75 13.69 13.85 5.25
N GLU A 76 14.07 13.39 6.45
CA GLU A 76 15.43 13.49 6.98
C GLU A 76 16.42 12.47 6.37
N ALA A 77 15.92 11.41 5.73
CA ALA A 77 16.70 10.34 5.11
C ALA A 77 16.05 9.90 3.79
N PRO A 78 15.98 10.79 2.78
CA PRO A 78 15.20 10.54 1.56
C PRO A 78 15.76 9.44 0.66
N ASP A 79 17.01 9.05 0.87
CA ASP A 79 17.65 7.97 0.10
C ASP A 79 17.30 6.58 0.65
N GLU A 80 16.72 6.49 1.85
CA GLU A 80 16.35 5.23 2.49
C GLU A 80 14.89 4.87 2.19
N LEU A 81 14.68 3.79 1.46
CA LEU A 81 13.37 3.24 1.19
C LEU A 81 12.90 2.41 2.39
N MET A 82 11.82 2.83 3.05
CA MET A 82 11.25 2.12 4.20
C MET A 82 10.18 1.11 3.80
N GLY A 83 9.49 1.35 2.71
CA GLY A 83 8.38 0.54 2.25
C GLY A 83 7.73 1.12 1.00
N LEU A 84 6.54 0.63 0.70
CA LEU A 84 5.80 0.98 -0.50
C LEU A 84 4.31 1.15 -0.17
N ILE A 85 3.68 2.12 -0.80
CA ILE A 85 2.22 2.24 -0.82
C ILE A 85 1.75 2.37 -2.26
N CYS A 86 0.66 1.72 -2.58
CA CYS A 86 0.11 1.71 -3.92
C CYS A 86 -1.40 1.82 -3.94
N LEU A 87 -1.89 2.39 -5.03
CA LEU A 87 -3.31 2.46 -5.36
C LEU A 87 -3.54 1.73 -6.67
N TYR A 88 -4.70 1.09 -6.79
CA TYR A 88 -5.09 0.35 -7.99
C TYR A 88 -6.52 0.70 -8.41
N ASP A 89 -6.73 0.87 -9.70
CA ASP A 89 -8.07 1.01 -10.27
C ASP A 89 -8.66 -0.39 -10.56
N VAL A 90 -8.80 -1.18 -9.51
CA VAL A 90 -9.27 -2.56 -9.54
C VAL A 90 -10.41 -2.70 -8.52
N GLU A 91 -11.50 -3.35 -8.93
CA GLU A 91 -12.64 -3.60 -8.05
C GLU A 91 -12.22 -4.34 -6.77
N ASP A 92 -12.70 -3.85 -5.63
CA ASP A 92 -12.47 -4.41 -4.29
C ASP A 92 -10.99 -4.48 -3.85
N ASN A 93 -10.07 -3.82 -4.56
CA ASN A 93 -8.65 -3.80 -4.22
C ASN A 93 -7.99 -2.50 -4.64
N ASN A 94 -8.27 -1.42 -3.92
CA ASN A 94 -7.82 -0.10 -4.33
C ASN A 94 -6.55 0.38 -3.62
N ARG A 95 -6.12 -0.24 -2.51
CA ARG A 95 -4.94 0.18 -1.77
C ARG A 95 -4.18 -1.01 -1.20
N GLY A 96 -2.87 -1.02 -1.42
CA GLY A 96 -1.94 -1.97 -0.82
C GLY A 96 -0.73 -1.26 -0.25
N PHE A 97 -0.06 -1.87 0.72
CA PHE A 97 1.17 -1.32 1.30
C PHE A 97 1.96 -2.37 2.06
N TRP A 98 3.24 -2.09 2.23
CA TRP A 98 4.11 -2.77 3.18
C TRP A 98 5.15 -1.80 3.72
N LEU A 99 5.65 -2.09 4.91
CA LEU A 99 6.70 -1.34 5.58
C LEU A 99 7.68 -2.33 6.20
N ALA A 100 8.96 -2.07 6.06
CA ALA A 100 9.98 -2.90 6.70
C ALA A 100 9.80 -2.91 8.22
N PRO A 101 9.95 -4.07 8.89
CA PRO A 101 9.62 -4.23 10.32
C PRO A 101 10.32 -3.24 11.25
N GLU A 102 11.55 -2.83 10.94
CA GLU A 102 12.31 -1.85 11.72
C GLU A 102 11.65 -0.47 11.81
N PHE A 103 10.70 -0.18 10.92
CA PHE A 103 9.95 1.08 10.91
C PHE A 103 8.52 0.95 11.43
N HIS A 104 8.12 -0.23 11.89
CA HIS A 104 6.80 -0.46 12.45
C HIS A 104 6.59 0.27 13.78
N GLY A 105 5.33 0.56 14.13
CA GLY A 105 4.95 1.10 15.42
C GLY A 105 5.24 2.59 15.62
N GLN A 106 5.62 3.33 14.57
CA GLN A 106 5.97 4.76 14.64
C GLN A 106 4.97 5.67 13.91
N GLY A 107 3.89 5.10 13.37
CA GLY A 107 2.84 5.85 12.68
C GLY A 107 3.13 6.20 11.22
N TYR A 108 4.24 5.74 10.65
CA TYR A 108 4.63 6.07 9.27
C TYR A 108 3.61 5.57 8.24
N MET A 109 3.14 4.32 8.35
CA MET A 109 2.17 3.81 7.37
C MET A 109 0.81 4.50 7.48
N ARG A 110 0.39 4.87 8.68
CA ARG A 110 -0.82 5.68 8.86
C ARG A 110 -0.70 7.02 8.15
N GLU A 111 0.43 7.70 8.32
CA GLU A 111 0.72 8.99 7.67
C GLU A 111 0.76 8.85 6.14
N ALA A 112 1.44 7.84 5.62
CA ALA A 112 1.48 7.54 4.18
C ALA A 112 0.09 7.19 3.62
N SER A 113 -0.69 6.40 4.36
CA SER A 113 -2.05 6.01 3.96
C SER A 113 -3.00 7.20 3.85
N ILE A 114 -2.89 8.18 4.74
CA ILE A 114 -3.69 9.40 4.67
C ILE A 114 -3.39 10.17 3.38
N ALA A 115 -2.12 10.37 3.06
CA ALA A 115 -1.71 11.09 1.85
C ALA A 115 -2.16 10.37 0.57
N ALA A 116 -1.98 9.06 0.49
CA ALA A 116 -2.39 8.26 -0.66
C ALA A 116 -3.93 8.21 -0.81
N THR A 117 -4.65 8.09 0.29
CA THR A 117 -6.12 8.07 0.27
C THR A 117 -6.69 9.42 -0.15
N ASP A 118 -6.08 10.51 0.32
CA ASP A 118 -6.46 11.86 -0.13
C ASP A 118 -6.24 12.03 -1.63
N TYR A 119 -5.10 11.57 -2.14
CA TYR A 119 -4.82 11.59 -3.58
C TYR A 119 -5.87 10.79 -4.37
N TRP A 120 -6.27 9.61 -3.88
CA TRP A 120 -7.32 8.79 -4.49
C TRP A 120 -8.64 9.54 -4.66
N PHE A 121 -9.08 10.19 -3.58
CA PHE A 121 -10.38 10.87 -3.58
C PHE A 121 -10.34 12.23 -4.24
N ASN A 122 -9.33 13.05 -3.95
CA ASN A 122 -9.34 14.48 -4.28
C ASN A 122 -8.51 14.83 -5.53
N THR A 123 -7.60 13.94 -5.97
CA THR A 123 -6.86 14.11 -7.22
C THR A 123 -7.39 13.18 -8.32
N LEU A 124 -7.52 11.88 -8.03
CA LEU A 124 -8.05 10.91 -8.98
C LEU A 124 -9.59 10.93 -9.07
N ASN A 125 -10.22 11.65 -8.17
CA ASN A 125 -11.68 11.86 -8.14
C ASN A 125 -12.50 10.57 -8.07
N LYS A 126 -11.98 9.55 -7.38
CA LYS A 126 -12.65 8.26 -7.23
C LYS A 126 -13.75 8.33 -6.17
N PRO A 127 -14.88 7.61 -6.34
CA PRO A 127 -16.03 7.71 -5.42
C PRO A 127 -15.87 6.87 -4.14
N VAL A 128 -15.13 5.78 -4.20
CA VAL A 128 -14.99 4.80 -3.11
C VAL A 128 -13.58 4.21 -3.09
N LEU A 129 -13.10 3.88 -1.90
CA LEU A 129 -11.88 3.11 -1.70
C LEU A 129 -12.20 1.84 -0.94
N ARG A 130 -11.82 0.70 -1.49
CA ARG A 130 -11.92 -0.61 -0.86
C ARG A 130 -10.54 -1.23 -0.71
N ALA A 131 -10.27 -1.78 0.46
CA ALA A 131 -8.97 -2.40 0.76
C ALA A 131 -9.17 -3.75 1.46
N PRO A 132 -8.77 -4.86 0.79
CA PRO A 132 -8.79 -6.18 1.40
C PRO A 132 -7.57 -6.37 2.30
N LYS A 133 -7.71 -7.20 3.33
CA LYS A 133 -6.62 -7.60 4.21
C LYS A 133 -6.92 -8.90 4.93
N ALA A 134 -5.90 -9.62 5.33
CA ALA A 134 -6.05 -10.74 6.24
C ALA A 134 -6.57 -10.23 7.60
N ALA A 135 -7.58 -10.87 8.15
CA ALA A 135 -8.12 -10.51 9.47
C ALA A 135 -7.06 -10.57 10.57
N ALA A 136 -6.08 -11.47 10.44
CA ALA A 136 -4.96 -11.61 11.37
C ALA A 136 -3.93 -10.47 11.27
N ASN A 137 -3.96 -9.66 10.21
CA ASN A 137 -3.06 -8.52 10.04
C ASN A 137 -3.53 -7.32 10.86
N SER A 138 -3.28 -7.34 12.16
CA SER A 138 -3.75 -6.34 13.11
C SER A 138 -3.24 -4.92 12.80
N ARG A 139 -2.04 -4.77 12.26
CA ARG A 139 -1.50 -3.45 11.87
C ARG A 139 -2.32 -2.84 10.74
N SER A 140 -2.61 -3.61 9.71
CA SER A 140 -3.43 -3.15 8.58
C SER A 140 -4.88 -2.84 9.00
N ARG A 141 -5.45 -3.67 9.88
CA ARG A 141 -6.79 -3.43 10.43
C ARG A 141 -6.86 -2.10 11.19
N ARG A 142 -5.88 -1.80 12.04
CA ARG A 142 -5.83 -0.52 12.78
C ARG A 142 -5.78 0.69 11.86
N ILE A 143 -5.06 0.59 10.73
CA ILE A 143 -5.00 1.68 9.74
C ILE A 143 -6.39 1.90 9.13
N SER A 144 -7.07 0.84 8.72
CA SER A 144 -8.43 0.95 8.18
C SER A 144 -9.41 1.52 9.21
N ASP A 145 -9.42 0.99 10.42
CA ASP A 145 -10.29 1.44 11.51
C ASP A 145 -10.04 2.92 11.85
N SER A 146 -8.78 3.31 12.07
CA SER A 146 -8.41 4.69 12.38
C SER A 146 -8.66 5.66 11.21
N SER A 147 -8.77 5.14 10.00
CA SER A 147 -9.11 5.91 8.80
C SER A 147 -10.61 6.13 8.62
N GLY A 148 -11.45 5.57 9.50
CA GLY A 148 -12.91 5.66 9.40
C GLY A 148 -13.50 4.72 8.35
N MET A 149 -12.75 3.72 7.91
CA MET A 149 -13.25 2.68 7.01
C MET A 149 -14.20 1.75 7.76
N ARG A 150 -15.12 1.14 7.01
CA ARG A 150 -16.11 0.16 7.52
C ARG A 150 -15.78 -1.22 6.99
N LEU A 151 -15.86 -2.24 7.86
CA LEU A 151 -15.82 -3.64 7.44
C LEU A 151 -17.14 -3.98 6.72
N ILE A 152 -17.07 -4.36 5.45
CA ILE A 152 -18.26 -4.65 4.63
C ILE A 152 -18.41 -6.12 4.26
N ARG A 153 -17.32 -6.90 4.27
CA ARG A 153 -17.37 -8.33 3.91
C ARG A 153 -16.23 -9.09 4.54
N THR A 154 -16.49 -10.34 4.94
CA THR A 154 -15.48 -11.30 5.37
C THR A 154 -15.60 -12.56 4.51
N GLU A 155 -14.49 -13.08 4.02
CA GLU A 155 -14.42 -14.28 3.20
C GLU A 155 -13.08 -15.02 3.42
N LYS A 156 -13.01 -16.27 2.98
CA LYS A 156 -11.72 -16.99 2.96
C LYS A 156 -10.94 -16.61 1.71
N LYS A 157 -9.66 -16.30 1.87
CA LYS A 157 -8.73 -16.03 0.75
C LYS A 157 -7.40 -16.73 0.95
N ALA A 158 -6.76 -17.07 -0.17
CA ALA A 158 -5.41 -17.61 -0.17
C ALA A 158 -4.39 -16.47 -0.05
N TYR A 159 -3.55 -16.58 0.98
CA TYR A 159 -2.39 -15.73 1.22
C TYR A 159 -1.12 -16.58 1.14
N VAL A 160 0.06 -15.96 1.14
CA VAL A 160 1.32 -16.71 1.14
C VAL A 160 1.40 -17.69 2.31
N SER A 161 0.90 -17.31 3.48
CA SER A 161 0.87 -18.17 4.68
C SER A 161 -0.24 -19.22 4.70
N GLY A 162 -1.13 -19.23 3.70
CA GLY A 162 -2.22 -20.21 3.60
C GLY A 162 -3.60 -19.56 3.46
N LEU A 163 -4.65 -20.35 3.66
CA LEU A 163 -6.04 -19.90 3.60
C LEU A 163 -6.42 -19.20 4.91
N LEU A 164 -6.69 -17.91 4.84
CA LEU A 164 -7.02 -17.07 5.99
C LEU A 164 -8.38 -16.39 5.82
N ASP A 165 -8.96 -15.95 6.95
CA ASP A 165 -10.06 -14.99 6.91
C ASP A 165 -9.56 -13.67 6.34
N SER A 166 -10.26 -13.16 5.35
CA SER A 166 -9.99 -11.89 4.67
C SER A 166 -11.12 -10.93 4.91
N GLU A 167 -10.79 -9.70 5.23
CA GLU A 167 -11.74 -8.62 5.48
C GLU A 167 -11.66 -7.61 4.34
N LEU A 168 -12.83 -7.18 3.83
CA LEU A 168 -12.92 -6.06 2.90
C LEU A 168 -13.43 -4.83 3.64
N TRP A 169 -12.65 -3.76 3.61
CA TRP A 169 -12.94 -2.48 4.25
C TRP A 169 -13.23 -1.42 3.19
N GLU A 170 -14.17 -0.52 3.48
CA GLU A 170 -14.64 0.50 2.56
C GLU A 170 -14.72 1.88 3.22
N ILE A 171 -14.42 2.92 2.44
CA ILE A 171 -14.75 4.30 2.76
C ILE A 171 -15.13 5.04 1.47
N THR A 172 -16.15 5.91 1.53
CA THR A 172 -16.54 6.76 0.42
C THR A 172 -15.78 8.10 0.45
N ARG A 173 -15.76 8.80 -0.67
CA ARG A 173 -15.16 10.15 -0.76
C ARG A 173 -15.83 11.14 0.21
N ASP A 174 -17.15 11.08 0.31
CA ASP A 174 -17.89 11.97 1.19
C ASP A 174 -17.57 11.73 2.66
N GLU A 175 -17.49 10.46 3.06
CA GLU A 175 -17.06 10.07 4.41
C GLU A 175 -15.63 10.51 4.70
N TRP A 176 -14.72 10.35 3.73
CA TRP A 176 -13.34 10.79 3.85
C TRP A 176 -13.23 12.30 4.06
N ASN A 177 -13.90 13.07 3.21
CA ASN A 177 -13.85 14.53 3.26
C ASN A 177 -14.56 15.11 4.52
N ALA A 178 -15.64 14.48 4.97
CA ALA A 178 -16.34 14.89 6.20
C ALA A 178 -15.45 14.71 7.44
N ARG A 179 -14.59 13.67 7.46
CA ARG A 179 -13.66 13.36 8.54
C ARG A 179 -12.54 14.41 8.70
N GLN A 180 -12.10 15.04 7.60
CA GLN A 180 -11.04 16.05 7.62
C GLN A 180 -11.51 17.44 8.12
N VAL A 181 -12.80 17.64 8.23
CA VAL A 181 -13.41 18.90 8.71
C VAL A 181 -13.59 18.89 10.25
N SER A 182 -13.51 17.73 10.87
CA SER A 182 -13.57 17.58 12.32
C SER A 182 -12.15 17.42 12.90
#